data_67e4ec94b16cf9a32f336a80ecb08f19
#
_entry.id   67e4ec94b16cf9a32f336a80ecb08f19
#
_cell.length_a   1.000
_cell.length_b   1.000
_cell.length_c   1.000
_cell.angle_alpha   90.00
_cell.angle_beta   90.00
_cell.angle_gamma   90.00
#
_symmetry.space_group_name_H-M   'P 1'
#
loop_
_entity.id
_entity.type
_entity.pdbx_description
1 polymer ?
#
loop_
_entity_poly.entity_id
_entity_poly.type
_entity_poly.pdbx_seq_one_letter_code
_entity_poly.pdbx_strand_id
1 'polypeptide(L)'
;IQIFRQPERPDQLVPVWPESPAPLVYRLPDANVELEFAPADFIQVNAELNQRMVTRALELLDPQPGESVLDLFCGLGNFTLPLARRAGRVLGIEADAMLIEKAQRNAQRNQVQNAEFRLADLYSPETPDPWGAERFDKWLLDPPRTGAVEVVKRLPAQGGPRRIQYVSCNPGTLARDSELLVHTKGYRLAAAGVMDMFPQTSHVEAMALFERAN
;
A
#
# COMPACT_ATOMS: atom_id res chain seq x y z
N ILE A 1 18.67 14.57 15.81
CA ILE A 1 18.42 15.53 14.71
C ILE A 1 19.36 15.21 13.58
N GLN A 2 18.86 15.18 12.34
CA GLN A 2 19.66 15.06 11.13
C GLN A 2 19.34 16.27 10.25
N ILE A 3 20.34 16.86 9.62
CA ILE A 3 20.21 18.03 8.77
C ILE A 3 20.66 17.67 7.36
N PHE A 4 19.81 17.92 6.39
CA PHE A 4 20.08 17.69 4.97
C PHE A 4 19.98 19.02 4.22
N ARG A 5 20.75 19.17 3.15
CA ARG A 5 20.57 20.23 2.17
C ARG A 5 20.06 19.63 0.86
N GLN A 6 19.28 20.42 0.15
CA GLN A 6 18.75 20.07 -1.18
C GLN A 6 19.43 21.01 -2.20
N PRO A 7 20.47 20.57 -2.92
CA PRO A 7 21.24 21.46 -3.77
C PRO A 7 20.50 21.89 -5.04
N GLU A 8 19.96 20.95 -5.82
CA GLU A 8 19.38 21.28 -7.14
C GLU A 8 18.11 20.47 -7.48
N ARG A 9 17.97 19.24 -7.01
CA ARG A 9 16.83 18.37 -7.32
C ARG A 9 16.11 17.94 -6.06
N PRO A 10 14.77 17.80 -6.10
CA PRO A 10 13.98 17.37 -4.94
C PRO A 10 14.40 16.02 -4.33
N ASP A 11 14.92 15.13 -5.16
CA ASP A 11 15.36 13.78 -4.82
C ASP A 11 16.80 13.70 -4.31
N GLN A 12 17.58 14.79 -4.44
CA GLN A 12 18.98 14.84 -4.03
C GLN A 12 19.12 15.57 -2.68
N LEU A 13 19.00 14.79 -1.61
CA LEU A 13 19.28 15.27 -0.26
C LEU A 13 20.68 14.85 0.17
N VAL A 14 21.52 15.83 0.50
CA VAL A 14 22.90 15.60 0.95
C VAL A 14 22.95 15.86 2.45
N PRO A 15 23.43 14.90 3.26
CA PRO A 15 23.55 15.11 4.69
C PRO A 15 24.56 16.24 4.98
N VAL A 16 24.19 17.10 5.92
CA VAL A 16 25.02 18.19 6.42
C VAL A 16 25.50 17.85 7.84
N TRP A 17 24.63 17.30 8.65
CA TRP A 17 24.97 16.86 9.99
C TRP A 17 24.03 15.76 10.50
N PRO A 18 24.59 14.69 11.06
CA PRO A 18 26.00 14.27 10.92
C PRO A 18 26.34 13.94 9.47
N GLU A 19 27.62 13.92 9.10
CA GLU A 19 28.07 13.57 7.73
C GLU A 19 27.64 12.16 7.31
N SER A 20 27.54 11.24 8.27
CA SER A 20 27.03 9.88 8.08
C SER A 20 25.83 9.66 9.01
N PRO A 21 24.62 10.06 8.61
CA PRO A 21 23.44 9.91 9.45
C PRO A 21 23.04 8.43 9.58
N ALA A 22 22.53 8.07 10.77
CA ALA A 22 21.90 6.78 10.94
C ALA A 22 20.66 6.67 10.02
N PRO A 23 20.28 5.46 9.58
CA PRO A 23 19.06 5.26 8.82
C PRO A 23 17.82 5.83 9.54
N LEU A 24 16.95 6.50 8.79
CA LEU A 24 15.64 6.89 9.31
C LEU A 24 14.73 5.67 9.30
N VAL A 25 14.07 5.43 10.41
CA VAL A 25 13.17 4.29 10.55
C VAL A 25 11.88 4.70 11.25
N TYR A 26 10.78 4.11 10.86
CA TYR A 26 9.57 4.11 11.64
C TYR A 26 9.12 2.67 11.95
N ARG A 27 8.27 2.51 12.95
CA ARG A 27 7.86 1.19 13.44
C ARG A 27 6.36 1.02 13.38
N LEU A 28 5.95 -0.21 13.09
CA LEU A 28 4.60 -0.71 13.20
C LEU A 28 4.59 -1.81 14.29
N PRO A 29 4.50 -1.44 15.58
CA PRO A 29 4.69 -2.37 16.69
C PRO A 29 3.73 -3.55 16.66
N ASP A 30 2.44 -3.33 16.32
CA ASP A 30 1.43 -4.38 16.27
C ASP A 30 1.74 -5.48 15.26
N ALA A 31 2.49 -5.15 14.21
CA ALA A 31 2.94 -6.09 13.19
C ALA A 31 4.37 -6.58 13.41
N ASN A 32 5.08 -6.05 14.41
CA ASN A 32 6.52 -6.25 14.60
C ASN A 32 7.32 -6.00 13.32
N VAL A 33 7.14 -4.79 12.74
CA VAL A 33 7.78 -4.36 11.50
C VAL A 33 8.48 -3.02 11.73
N GLU A 34 9.71 -2.90 11.22
CA GLU A 34 10.49 -1.68 11.17
C GLU A 34 10.81 -1.35 9.72
N LEU A 35 10.49 -0.14 9.29
CA LEU A 35 10.65 0.31 7.91
C LEU A 35 11.67 1.43 7.83
N GLU A 36 12.73 1.21 7.05
CA GLU A 36 13.72 2.22 6.72
C GLU A 36 13.23 3.06 5.54
N PHE A 37 13.45 4.37 5.63
CA PHE A 37 13.08 5.32 4.59
C PHE A 37 14.14 6.39 4.40
N ALA A 38 14.17 7.02 3.24
CA ALA A 38 15.00 8.19 2.97
C ALA A 38 14.23 9.50 3.24
N PRO A 39 14.92 10.62 3.53
CA PRO A 39 14.26 11.89 3.84
C PRO A 39 13.32 12.43 2.75
N ALA A 40 13.50 12.00 1.49
CA ALA A 40 12.65 12.39 0.37
C ALA A 40 11.50 11.40 0.09
N ASP A 41 11.45 10.26 0.80
CA ASP A 41 10.39 9.29 0.58
C ASP A 41 9.08 9.78 1.17
N PHE A 42 7.99 9.43 0.48
CA PHE A 42 6.67 9.60 1.06
C PHE A 42 6.47 8.59 2.20
N ILE A 43 6.15 9.10 3.37
CA ILE A 43 5.67 8.32 4.50
C ILE A 43 4.45 8.99 5.11
N GLN A 44 3.62 8.23 5.79
CA GLN A 44 2.51 8.79 6.56
C GLN A 44 3.06 9.60 7.74
N VAL A 45 2.80 10.91 7.74
CA VAL A 45 3.41 11.87 8.70
C VAL A 45 2.93 11.63 10.15
N ASN A 46 1.74 11.09 10.33
CA ASN A 46 1.20 10.76 11.64
C ASN A 46 1.45 9.26 11.94
N ALA A 47 2.57 8.97 12.58
CA ALA A 47 3.00 7.59 12.83
C ALA A 47 1.98 6.77 13.66
N GLU A 48 1.33 7.37 14.66
CA GLU A 48 0.32 6.70 15.48
C GLU A 48 -0.91 6.34 14.65
N LEU A 49 -1.38 7.29 13.84
CA LEU A 49 -2.55 7.05 13.00
C LEU A 49 -2.23 6.08 11.84
N ASN A 50 -1.01 6.13 11.29
CA ASN A 50 -0.54 5.13 10.34
C ASN A 50 -0.57 3.71 10.93
N GLN A 51 -0.09 3.53 12.14
CA GLN A 51 -0.17 2.25 12.84
C GLN A 51 -1.63 1.76 12.96
N ARG A 52 -2.53 2.63 13.42
CA ARG A 52 -3.97 2.30 13.54
C ARG A 52 -4.59 1.98 12.18
N MET A 53 -4.22 2.72 11.13
CA MET A 53 -4.67 2.49 9.76
C MET A 53 -4.24 1.12 9.25
N VAL A 54 -2.97 0.78 9.40
CA VAL A 54 -2.43 -0.53 9.00
C VAL A 54 -3.11 -1.65 9.79
N THR A 55 -3.18 -1.53 11.12
CA THR A 55 -3.85 -2.53 11.97
C THR A 55 -5.30 -2.73 11.53
N ARG A 56 -6.04 -1.64 11.29
CA ARG A 56 -7.44 -1.71 10.87
C ARG A 56 -7.61 -2.31 9.47
N ALA A 57 -6.73 -1.97 8.53
CA ALA A 57 -6.74 -2.56 7.19
C ALA A 57 -6.55 -4.08 7.24
N LEU A 58 -5.60 -4.56 8.06
CA LEU A 58 -5.36 -5.98 8.24
C LEU A 58 -6.51 -6.71 8.94
N GLU A 59 -7.17 -6.07 9.91
CA GLU A 59 -8.37 -6.63 10.54
C GLU A 59 -9.52 -6.81 9.55
N LEU A 60 -9.78 -5.78 8.74
CA LEU A 60 -10.86 -5.80 7.75
C LEU A 60 -10.57 -6.80 6.61
N LEU A 61 -9.36 -6.78 6.09
CA LEU A 61 -8.95 -7.70 5.04
C LEU A 61 -8.87 -9.15 5.56
N ASP A 62 -8.47 -9.32 6.84
CA ASP A 62 -8.40 -10.61 7.55
C ASP A 62 -7.59 -11.68 6.78
N PRO A 63 -6.31 -11.42 6.41
CA PRO A 63 -5.51 -12.41 5.71
C PRO A 63 -5.22 -13.63 6.57
N GLN A 64 -5.34 -14.83 5.98
CA GLN A 64 -5.11 -16.10 6.65
C GLN A 64 -3.77 -16.74 6.23
N PRO A 65 -3.12 -17.57 7.06
CA PRO A 65 -1.80 -18.13 6.79
C PRO A 65 -1.65 -18.93 5.49
N GLY A 66 -2.75 -19.42 4.94
CA GLY A 66 -2.75 -20.16 3.65
C GLY A 66 -3.11 -19.31 2.45
N GLU A 67 -3.39 -18.03 2.62
CA GLU A 67 -3.87 -17.15 1.57
C GLU A 67 -2.76 -16.34 0.91
N SER A 68 -3.00 -16.00 -0.35
CA SER A 68 -2.18 -15.07 -1.14
C SER A 68 -2.83 -13.69 -1.18
N VAL A 69 -2.03 -12.65 -0.95
CA VAL A 69 -2.48 -11.26 -0.98
C VAL A 69 -1.70 -10.47 -2.01
N LEU A 70 -2.40 -9.65 -2.78
CA LEU A 70 -1.81 -8.67 -3.70
C LEU A 70 -1.92 -7.28 -3.06
N ASP A 71 -0.77 -6.61 -2.92
CA ASP A 71 -0.64 -5.26 -2.41
C ASP A 71 -0.24 -4.32 -3.54
N LEU A 72 -1.16 -3.49 -3.98
CA LEU A 72 -1.01 -2.61 -5.14
C LEU A 72 -0.72 -1.18 -4.69
N PHE A 73 0.30 -0.56 -5.29
CA PHE A 73 0.90 0.70 -4.86
C PHE A 73 1.63 0.53 -3.52
N CYS A 74 2.44 -0.53 -3.42
CA CYS A 74 2.97 -1.00 -2.14
C CYS A 74 4.03 -0.07 -1.51
N GLY A 75 4.57 0.89 -2.26
CA GLY A 75 5.61 1.79 -1.79
C GLY A 75 6.82 1.05 -1.22
N LEU A 76 7.27 1.45 -0.06
CA LEU A 76 8.38 0.81 0.66
C LEU A 76 7.95 -0.38 1.55
N GLY A 77 6.70 -0.84 1.42
CA GLY A 77 6.19 -2.02 2.10
C GLY A 77 5.35 -1.77 3.35
N ASN A 78 4.75 -0.57 3.49
CA ASN A 78 3.96 -0.18 4.67
C ASN A 78 2.80 -1.15 4.99
N PHE A 79 2.14 -1.70 3.97
CA PHE A 79 1.14 -2.75 4.12
C PHE A 79 1.69 -4.14 3.82
N THR A 80 2.57 -4.26 2.81
CA THR A 80 3.12 -5.56 2.37
C THR A 80 3.72 -6.36 3.52
N LEU A 81 4.58 -5.74 4.34
CA LEU A 81 5.29 -6.46 5.40
C LEU A 81 4.37 -6.88 6.55
N PRO A 82 3.46 -6.01 7.06
CA PRO A 82 2.42 -6.45 7.98
C PRO A 82 1.50 -7.54 7.43
N LEU A 83 1.11 -7.47 6.15
CA LEU A 83 0.33 -8.52 5.48
C LEU A 83 1.08 -9.86 5.47
N ALA A 84 2.38 -9.83 5.17
CA ALA A 84 3.22 -11.02 5.13
C ALA A 84 3.39 -11.71 6.51
N ARG A 85 3.16 -10.99 7.62
CA ARG A 85 3.12 -11.59 8.96
C ARG A 85 1.88 -12.47 9.19
N ARG A 86 0.83 -12.31 8.36
CA ARG A 86 -0.45 -13.01 8.52
C ARG A 86 -0.77 -13.94 7.35
N ALA A 87 -0.43 -13.55 6.14
CA ALA A 87 -0.70 -14.31 4.91
C ALA A 87 0.35 -15.37 4.62
N GLY A 88 0.02 -16.31 3.76
CA GLY A 88 0.97 -17.32 3.26
C GLY A 88 1.96 -16.72 2.25
N ARG A 89 1.49 -15.81 1.40
CA ARG A 89 2.29 -15.09 0.40
C ARG A 89 1.74 -13.70 0.15
N VAL A 90 2.62 -12.73 -0.06
CA VAL A 90 2.24 -11.38 -0.49
C VAL A 90 3.05 -10.98 -1.71
N LEU A 91 2.39 -10.41 -2.73
CA LEU A 91 3.04 -9.74 -3.84
C LEU A 91 2.76 -8.24 -3.75
N GLY A 92 3.82 -7.44 -3.58
CA GLY A 92 3.76 -5.98 -3.67
C GLY A 92 4.08 -5.51 -5.07
N ILE A 93 3.31 -4.56 -5.60
CA ILE A 93 3.55 -3.95 -6.92
C ILE A 93 3.66 -2.43 -6.75
N GLU A 94 4.71 -1.87 -7.33
CA GLU A 94 5.03 -0.44 -7.27
C GLU A 94 5.68 0.01 -8.58
N ALA A 95 5.48 1.26 -8.96
CA ALA A 95 6.03 1.83 -10.19
C ALA A 95 7.43 2.46 -10.01
N ASP A 96 7.81 2.76 -8.78
CA ASP A 96 9.11 3.35 -8.46
C ASP A 96 10.14 2.27 -8.10
N ALA A 97 11.17 2.12 -8.94
CA ALA A 97 12.23 1.14 -8.73
C ALA A 97 12.99 1.36 -7.40
N MET A 98 13.16 2.62 -6.96
CA MET A 98 13.84 2.91 -5.70
C MET A 98 12.99 2.48 -4.48
N LEU A 99 11.68 2.63 -4.57
CA LEU A 99 10.77 2.13 -3.53
C LEU A 99 10.75 0.60 -3.49
N ILE A 100 10.79 -0.08 -4.64
CA ILE A 100 10.93 -1.54 -4.72
C ILE A 100 12.22 -2.02 -4.03
N GLU A 101 13.36 -1.39 -4.33
CA GLU A 101 14.63 -1.73 -3.66
C GLU A 101 14.57 -1.53 -2.14
N LYS A 102 13.91 -0.46 -1.70
CA LYS A 102 13.70 -0.20 -0.26
C LYS A 102 12.76 -1.23 0.37
N ALA A 103 11.67 -1.57 -0.31
CA ALA A 103 10.74 -2.60 0.16
C ALA A 103 11.43 -3.96 0.32
N GLN A 104 12.30 -4.34 -0.63
CA GLN A 104 13.11 -5.56 -0.54
C GLN A 104 14.08 -5.51 0.65
N ARG A 105 14.79 -4.39 0.86
CA ARG A 105 15.66 -4.21 2.03
C ARG A 105 14.88 -4.26 3.34
N ASN A 106 13.70 -3.64 3.37
CA ASN A 106 12.81 -3.69 4.51
C ASN A 106 12.31 -5.12 4.80
N ALA A 107 12.01 -5.90 3.77
CA ALA A 107 11.67 -7.31 3.93
C ALA A 107 12.83 -8.11 4.55
N GLN A 108 14.06 -7.91 4.06
CA GLN A 108 15.26 -8.54 4.61
C GLN A 108 15.51 -8.12 6.08
N ARG A 109 15.42 -6.82 6.39
CA ARG A 109 15.56 -6.27 7.75
C ARG A 109 14.60 -6.93 8.74
N ASN A 110 13.36 -7.15 8.30
CA ASN A 110 12.30 -7.76 9.10
C ASN A 110 12.25 -9.30 9.01
N GLN A 111 13.20 -9.94 8.31
CA GLN A 111 13.25 -11.38 8.10
C GLN A 111 11.94 -11.94 7.48
N VAL A 112 11.29 -11.15 6.62
CA VAL A 112 10.11 -11.54 5.86
C VAL A 112 10.56 -12.24 4.58
N GLN A 113 10.19 -13.51 4.40
CA GLN A 113 10.61 -14.35 3.27
C GLN A 113 9.47 -14.65 2.28
N ASN A 114 8.24 -14.37 2.66
CA ASN A 114 7.02 -14.65 1.89
C ASN A 114 6.42 -13.39 1.24
N ALA A 115 7.18 -12.30 1.17
CA ALA A 115 6.86 -11.11 0.40
C ALA A 115 7.73 -11.02 -0.85
N GLU A 116 7.11 -10.88 -1.99
CA GLU A 116 7.74 -10.61 -3.28
C GLU A 116 7.40 -9.18 -3.72
N PHE A 117 8.28 -8.56 -4.51
CA PHE A 117 8.06 -7.21 -5.01
C PHE A 117 8.30 -7.15 -6.51
N ARG A 118 7.42 -6.46 -7.24
CA ARG A 118 7.46 -6.36 -8.69
C ARG A 118 7.30 -4.91 -9.14
N LEU A 119 8.23 -4.48 -9.99
CA LEU A 119 8.19 -3.16 -10.61
C LEU A 119 7.17 -3.17 -11.75
N ALA A 120 6.13 -2.34 -11.67
CA ALA A 120 5.19 -2.14 -12.77
C ALA A 120 4.38 -0.85 -12.61
N ASP A 121 4.12 -0.18 -13.72
CA ASP A 121 3.18 0.94 -13.78
C ASP A 121 1.74 0.43 -13.85
N LEU A 122 1.00 0.63 -12.78
CA LEU A 122 -0.39 0.20 -12.65
C LEU A 122 -1.38 1.07 -13.44
N TYR A 123 -0.95 2.22 -13.92
CA TYR A 123 -1.77 3.12 -14.75
C TYR A 123 -1.60 2.89 -16.25
N SER A 124 -0.53 2.23 -16.69
CA SER A 124 -0.29 1.98 -18.10
C SER A 124 -1.27 0.96 -18.66
N PRO A 125 -2.17 1.33 -19.58
CA PRO A 125 -3.14 0.41 -20.15
C PRO A 125 -2.49 -0.63 -21.09
N GLU A 126 -1.28 -0.36 -21.56
CA GLU A 126 -0.53 -1.20 -22.49
C GLU A 126 0.29 -2.28 -21.77
N THR A 127 0.52 -2.11 -20.47
CA THR A 127 1.26 -3.09 -19.68
C THR A 127 0.36 -4.30 -19.39
N PRO A 128 0.79 -5.52 -19.72
CA PRO A 128 0.09 -6.73 -19.26
C PRO A 128 -0.12 -6.69 -17.75
N ASP A 129 -1.14 -7.37 -17.26
CA ASP A 129 -1.39 -7.43 -15.81
C ASP A 129 -0.11 -7.84 -15.08
N PRO A 130 0.45 -6.98 -14.22
CA PRO A 130 1.75 -7.25 -13.62
C PRO A 130 1.75 -8.43 -12.66
N TRP A 131 0.58 -8.91 -12.27
CA TRP A 131 0.39 -10.18 -11.56
C TRP A 131 0.22 -11.37 -12.51
N GLY A 132 0.13 -11.13 -13.85
CA GLY A 132 0.01 -12.17 -14.86
C GLY A 132 -1.26 -13.02 -14.70
N ALA A 133 -1.10 -14.33 -14.85
CA ALA A 133 -2.18 -15.30 -14.64
C ALA A 133 -2.35 -15.71 -13.16
N GLU A 134 -1.57 -15.13 -12.26
CA GLU A 134 -1.63 -15.45 -10.84
C GLU A 134 -2.96 -14.99 -10.24
N ARG A 135 -3.51 -15.80 -9.33
CA ARG A 135 -4.72 -15.48 -8.60
C ARG A 135 -4.36 -15.22 -7.15
N PHE A 136 -5.00 -14.20 -6.59
CA PHE A 136 -4.84 -13.82 -5.20
C PHE A 136 -6.19 -13.87 -4.49
N ASP A 137 -6.16 -14.37 -3.25
CA ASP A 137 -7.36 -14.48 -2.44
C ASP A 137 -7.92 -13.13 -2.02
N LYS A 138 -7.04 -12.17 -1.79
CA LYS A 138 -7.37 -10.83 -1.30
C LYS A 138 -6.46 -9.78 -1.94
N TRP A 139 -6.99 -8.57 -2.09
CA TRP A 139 -6.24 -7.42 -2.60
C TRP A 139 -6.28 -6.28 -1.59
N LEU A 140 -5.18 -5.55 -1.50
CA LEU A 140 -5.09 -4.25 -0.87
C LEU A 140 -4.69 -3.22 -1.92
N LEU A 141 -5.36 -2.07 -1.93
CA LEU A 141 -5.06 -0.93 -2.78
C LEU A 141 -4.83 0.31 -1.92
N ASP A 142 -3.70 1.00 -2.13
CA ASP A 142 -3.40 2.29 -1.52
C ASP A 142 -2.88 3.25 -2.60
N PRO A 143 -3.73 3.62 -3.59
CA PRO A 143 -3.32 4.41 -4.74
C PRO A 143 -3.09 5.88 -4.39
N PRO A 144 -2.35 6.63 -5.22
CA PRO A 144 -2.29 8.08 -5.15
C PRO A 144 -3.67 8.73 -5.40
N ARG A 145 -3.75 10.05 -5.29
CA ARG A 145 -5.00 10.84 -5.36
C ARG A 145 -5.86 10.60 -6.60
N THR A 146 -5.28 10.08 -7.66
CA THR A 146 -5.96 9.74 -8.93
C THR A 146 -6.86 8.51 -8.81
N GLY A 147 -6.72 7.72 -7.73
CA GLY A 147 -7.45 6.46 -7.52
C GLY A 147 -6.84 5.30 -8.29
N ALA A 148 -7.54 4.18 -8.39
CA ALA A 148 -7.08 2.93 -9.00
C ALA A 148 -8.01 2.43 -10.12
N VAL A 149 -8.64 3.33 -10.87
CA VAL A 149 -9.64 2.97 -11.88
C VAL A 149 -9.12 1.94 -12.89
N GLU A 150 -7.87 2.06 -13.35
CA GLU A 150 -7.29 1.14 -14.32
C GLU A 150 -7.08 -0.26 -13.72
N VAL A 151 -6.68 -0.33 -12.46
CA VAL A 151 -6.58 -1.58 -11.71
C VAL A 151 -7.96 -2.24 -11.55
N VAL A 152 -8.97 -1.45 -11.15
CA VAL A 152 -10.34 -1.94 -10.98
C VAL A 152 -10.92 -2.46 -12.31
N LYS A 153 -10.64 -1.80 -13.44
CA LYS A 153 -11.04 -2.28 -14.76
C LYS A 153 -10.48 -3.65 -15.12
N ARG A 154 -9.25 -3.94 -14.67
CA ARG A 154 -8.55 -5.23 -14.90
C ARG A 154 -9.04 -6.37 -14.02
N LEU A 155 -9.80 -6.08 -12.96
CA LEU A 155 -10.42 -7.14 -12.17
C LEU A 155 -11.26 -8.06 -13.05
N PRO A 156 -11.05 -9.39 -12.98
CA PRO A 156 -11.84 -10.32 -13.76
C PRO A 156 -13.30 -10.31 -13.27
N ALA A 157 -14.23 -10.45 -14.20
CA ALA A 157 -15.66 -10.55 -13.88
C ALA A 157 -15.99 -11.78 -13.01
N GLN A 158 -15.18 -12.84 -13.14
CA GLN A 158 -15.31 -14.06 -12.34
C GLN A 158 -13.93 -14.49 -11.80
N GLY A 159 -13.90 -15.05 -10.59
CA GLY A 159 -12.66 -15.57 -10.00
C GLY A 159 -11.67 -14.52 -9.49
N GLY A 160 -12.10 -13.26 -9.30
CA GLY A 160 -11.31 -12.23 -8.63
C GLY A 160 -11.19 -12.46 -7.10
N PRO A 161 -10.45 -11.59 -6.37
CA PRO A 161 -10.24 -11.73 -4.94
C PRO A 161 -11.57 -11.74 -4.17
N ARG A 162 -11.60 -12.45 -3.06
CA ARG A 162 -12.80 -12.50 -2.19
C ARG A 162 -13.06 -11.19 -1.45
N ARG A 163 -11.96 -10.50 -1.09
CA ARG A 163 -11.98 -9.20 -0.41
C ARG A 163 -11.00 -8.25 -1.08
N ILE A 164 -11.42 -6.99 -1.15
CA ILE A 164 -10.59 -5.87 -1.57
C ILE A 164 -10.65 -4.82 -0.48
N GLN A 165 -9.50 -4.54 0.14
CA GLN A 165 -9.32 -3.42 1.04
C GLN A 165 -8.78 -2.25 0.23
N TYR A 166 -9.50 -1.13 0.23
CA TYR A 166 -9.11 0.09 -0.45
C TYR A 166 -8.84 1.19 0.57
N VAL A 167 -7.62 1.73 0.58
CA VAL A 167 -7.22 2.92 1.34
C VAL A 167 -7.12 4.08 0.35
N SER A 168 -7.53 5.28 0.71
CA SER A 168 -7.55 6.41 -0.22
C SER A 168 -7.45 7.74 0.49
N CYS A 169 -6.53 8.59 0.04
CA CYS A 169 -6.45 9.99 0.44
C CYS A 169 -7.41 10.92 -0.35
N ASN A 170 -8.28 10.36 -1.19
CA ASN A 170 -9.27 11.12 -1.97
C ASN A 170 -10.62 10.38 -2.01
N PRO A 171 -11.58 10.74 -1.14
CA PRO A 171 -12.89 10.10 -1.12
C PRO A 171 -13.66 10.17 -2.47
N GLY A 172 -13.41 11.21 -3.27
CA GLY A 172 -14.07 11.35 -4.59
C GLY A 172 -13.63 10.28 -5.58
N THR A 173 -12.33 9.97 -5.64
CA THR A 173 -11.82 8.88 -6.50
C THR A 173 -12.18 7.51 -5.93
N LEU A 174 -12.20 7.36 -4.61
CA LEU A 174 -12.71 6.14 -3.97
C LEU A 174 -14.17 5.89 -4.35
N ALA A 175 -15.04 6.90 -4.32
CA ALA A 175 -16.44 6.77 -4.69
C ALA A 175 -16.61 6.32 -6.15
N ARG A 176 -15.86 6.93 -7.09
CA ARG A 176 -15.83 6.54 -8.51
C ARG A 176 -15.40 5.09 -8.70
N ASP A 177 -14.33 4.67 -8.06
CA ASP A 177 -13.79 3.32 -8.20
C ASP A 177 -14.71 2.29 -7.51
N SER A 178 -15.38 2.70 -6.43
CA SER A 178 -16.42 1.90 -5.74
C SER A 178 -17.62 1.63 -6.63
N GLU A 179 -18.03 2.59 -7.45
CA GLU A 179 -19.13 2.41 -8.42
C GLU A 179 -18.82 1.25 -9.39
N LEU A 180 -17.59 1.21 -9.92
CA LEU A 180 -17.16 0.12 -10.79
C LEU A 180 -17.10 -1.22 -10.05
N LEU A 181 -16.55 -1.24 -8.82
CA LEU A 181 -16.47 -2.45 -8.00
C LEU A 181 -17.87 -3.03 -7.73
N VAL A 182 -18.83 -2.18 -7.35
CA VAL A 182 -20.15 -2.62 -6.93
C VAL A 182 -21.04 -2.95 -8.14
N HIS A 183 -21.11 -2.05 -9.12
CA HIS A 183 -22.08 -2.20 -10.21
C HIS A 183 -21.55 -3.00 -11.42
N THR A 184 -20.21 -3.16 -11.54
CA THR A 184 -19.65 -3.83 -12.72
C THR A 184 -18.86 -5.09 -12.35
N LYS A 185 -18.16 -5.10 -11.21
CA LYS A 185 -17.25 -6.20 -10.85
C LYS A 185 -17.83 -7.20 -9.85
N GLY A 186 -19.07 -6.99 -9.40
CA GLY A 186 -19.82 -7.93 -8.56
C GLY A 186 -19.35 -7.95 -7.12
N TYR A 187 -18.91 -6.81 -6.59
CA TYR A 187 -18.59 -6.65 -5.18
C TYR A 187 -19.69 -5.89 -4.45
N ARG A 188 -19.77 -6.08 -3.14
CA ARG A 188 -20.58 -5.25 -2.24
C ARG A 188 -19.67 -4.47 -1.30
N LEU A 189 -20.05 -3.26 -0.97
CA LEU A 189 -19.38 -2.50 0.09
C LEU A 189 -19.75 -3.11 1.44
N ALA A 190 -18.77 -3.67 2.15
CA ALA A 190 -18.98 -4.33 3.44
C ALA A 190 -18.72 -3.40 4.62
N ALA A 191 -17.74 -2.50 4.50
CA ALA A 191 -17.42 -1.49 5.50
C ALA A 191 -16.81 -0.26 4.85
N ALA A 192 -17.03 0.91 5.43
CA ALA A 192 -16.35 2.14 5.07
C ALA A 192 -16.14 3.01 6.31
N GLY A 193 -15.09 3.81 6.29
CA GLY A 193 -14.76 4.75 7.36
C GLY A 193 -13.75 5.79 6.89
N VAL A 194 -13.54 6.80 7.73
CA VAL A 194 -12.61 7.89 7.49
C VAL A 194 -11.67 8.05 8.67
N MET A 195 -10.50 8.59 8.40
CA MET A 195 -9.47 8.91 9.38
C MET A 195 -8.96 10.33 9.12
N ASP A 196 -8.81 11.12 10.18
CA ASP A 196 -8.24 12.46 10.11
C ASP A 196 -6.70 12.36 10.25
N MET A 197 -6.04 11.92 9.16
CA MET A 197 -4.58 11.78 9.09
C MET A 197 -3.87 13.14 9.17
N PHE A 198 -4.53 14.19 8.68
CA PHE A 198 -3.98 15.54 8.55
C PHE A 198 -4.89 16.56 9.22
N PRO A 199 -4.96 16.59 10.57
CA PRO A 199 -5.84 17.49 11.30
C PRO A 199 -5.67 18.94 10.84
N GLN A 200 -6.79 19.69 10.79
CA GLN A 200 -6.86 21.09 10.35
C GLN A 200 -6.55 21.34 8.86
N THR A 201 -6.58 20.31 8.04
CA THR A 201 -6.52 20.40 6.58
C THR A 201 -7.79 19.85 5.96
N SER A 202 -7.96 20.04 4.64
CA SER A 202 -9.05 19.42 3.87
C SER A 202 -8.77 17.97 3.47
N HIS A 203 -7.64 17.40 3.89
CA HIS A 203 -7.25 16.05 3.54
C HIS A 203 -7.85 15.04 4.52
N VAL A 204 -8.54 14.04 3.98
CA VAL A 204 -9.14 12.95 4.72
C VAL A 204 -8.67 11.63 4.12
N GLU A 205 -8.20 10.73 4.95
CA GLU A 205 -7.99 9.34 4.57
C GLU A 205 -9.30 8.57 4.71
N ALA A 206 -9.65 7.81 3.69
CA ALA A 206 -10.81 6.94 3.68
C ALA A 206 -10.37 5.48 3.51
N MET A 207 -11.14 4.58 4.08
CA MET A 207 -10.91 3.15 3.97
C MET A 207 -12.23 2.45 3.66
N ALA A 208 -12.21 1.54 2.69
CA ALA A 208 -13.38 0.76 2.30
C ALA A 208 -13.02 -0.71 2.10
N LEU A 209 -13.85 -1.60 2.63
CA LEU A 209 -13.79 -3.03 2.40
C LEU A 209 -14.87 -3.43 1.41
N PHE A 210 -14.48 -4.11 0.37
CA PHE A 210 -15.37 -4.74 -0.60
C PHE A 210 -15.27 -6.26 -0.49
N GLU A 211 -16.42 -6.91 -0.49
CA GLU A 211 -16.51 -8.36 -0.52
C GLU A 211 -17.22 -8.80 -1.80
N ARG A 212 -16.77 -9.91 -2.36
CA ARG A 212 -17.41 -10.48 -3.54
C ARG A 212 -18.85 -10.88 -3.20
N ALA A 213 -19.80 -10.44 -3.99
CA ALA A 213 -21.18 -10.92 -3.89
C ALA A 213 -21.21 -12.40 -4.33
N ASN A 214 -21.90 -13.24 -3.56
CA ASN A 214 -22.10 -14.66 -3.84
C ASN A 214 -23.02 -14.84 -5.05
#